data_d8fce46b69e43d6a4b05ea7de6e48e5c
#
_entry.id   d8fce46b69e43d6a4b05ea7de6e48e5c
#
_cell.length_a   1.000
_cell.length_b   1.000
_cell.length_c   1.000
_cell.angle_alpha   90.00
_cell.angle_beta   90.00
_cell.angle_gamma   90.00
#
_symmetry.space_group_name_H-M   'P 1'
#
loop_
_entity.id
_entity.type
_entity.pdbx_description
1 polymer ?
#
loop_
_entity_poly.entity_id
_entity_poly.type
_entity_poly.pdbx_seq_one_letter_code
_entity_poly.pdbx_strand_id
1 'polypeptide(L)'
;VSNLVYRINVKTLHREEADTLTLNEIGRVELETADPLFIDSYRVNRHAGRFILVDPDTNATVAGGMIRGVGQDVAAVGEESTTRKEQQTSPNVVWEGLAIPREEREEKNGHKAAVMWFTGLSGAGKSTVAKALEERLFDRNIQTMHLDGDNVRHGLSGDLGFSANDREENVRRVGEVSRLFFEQGTFTLC
;
A
#
# COMPACT_ATOMS: atom_id res chain seq x y z
N VAL A 1 9.34 19.75 13.99
CA VAL A 1 9.23 19.62 12.52
C VAL A 1 9.94 20.81 11.93
N SER A 2 10.98 20.57 11.17
CA SER A 2 11.76 21.64 10.51
C SER A 2 11.17 22.01 9.14
N ASN A 3 10.57 21.04 8.42
CA ASN A 3 10.01 21.28 7.11
C ASN A 3 8.87 20.28 6.80
N LEU A 4 7.82 20.74 6.09
CA LEU A 4 6.81 19.90 5.47
C LEU A 4 7.08 19.84 3.96
N VAL A 5 7.52 18.68 3.49
CA VAL A 5 7.96 18.51 2.11
C VAL A 5 6.76 18.41 1.15
N TYR A 6 5.74 17.66 1.52
CA TYR A 6 4.47 17.55 0.79
C TYR A 6 3.40 16.85 1.64
N ARG A 7 2.16 17.08 1.28
CA ARG A 7 0.98 16.32 1.73
C ARG A 7 0.55 15.34 0.64
N ILE A 8 -0.02 14.20 1.04
CA ILE A 8 -0.64 13.24 0.13
C ILE A 8 -2.15 13.46 0.15
N ASN A 9 -2.72 13.73 -1.01
CA ASN A 9 -4.17 13.69 -1.16
C ASN A 9 -4.64 12.25 -1.10
N VAL A 10 -5.36 11.89 -0.05
CA VAL A 10 -5.79 10.50 0.20
C VAL A 10 -6.80 9.95 -0.83
N LYS A 11 -7.44 10.85 -1.61
CA LYS A 11 -8.39 10.44 -2.65
C LYS A 11 -7.69 10.16 -3.98
N THR A 12 -6.71 10.99 -4.33
CA THR A 12 -6.02 10.93 -5.63
C THR A 12 -4.64 10.27 -5.54
N LEU A 13 -4.10 10.12 -4.32
CA LEU A 13 -2.74 9.67 -4.01
C LEU A 13 -1.64 10.57 -4.60
N HIS A 14 -2.01 11.73 -5.11
CA HIS A 14 -1.04 12.72 -5.58
C HIS A 14 -0.42 13.49 -4.43
N ARG A 15 0.81 13.97 -4.68
CA ARG A 15 1.53 14.87 -3.76
C ARG A 15 1.05 16.29 -4.03
N GLU A 16 0.79 17.01 -2.97
CA GLU A 16 0.37 18.40 -2.97
C GLU A 16 1.30 19.22 -2.08
N GLU A 17 1.60 20.46 -2.47
CA GLU A 17 2.28 21.40 -1.59
C GLU A 17 1.33 21.77 -0.45
N ALA A 18 1.86 21.83 0.77
CA ALA A 18 1.11 22.23 1.95
C ALA A 18 2.07 22.76 3.02
N ASP A 19 1.60 23.73 3.78
CA ASP A 19 2.36 24.31 4.89
C ASP A 19 2.05 23.65 6.23
N THR A 20 0.94 22.92 6.30
CA THR A 20 0.48 22.28 7.53
C THR A 20 -0.16 20.92 7.23
N LEU A 21 -0.15 20.03 8.23
CA LEU A 21 -0.94 18.79 8.25
C LEU A 21 -2.02 18.91 9.32
N THR A 22 -3.24 18.58 8.95
CA THR A 22 -4.38 18.52 9.87
C THR A 22 -4.72 17.07 10.23
N LEU A 23 -5.75 16.88 11.05
CA LEU A 23 -6.18 15.56 11.51
C LEU A 23 -6.47 14.62 10.32
N ASN A 24 -5.94 13.40 10.39
CA ASN A 24 -6.06 12.35 9.37
C ASN A 24 -5.37 12.66 8.02
N GLU A 25 -4.52 13.64 7.97
CA GLU A 25 -3.70 13.89 6.79
C GLU A 25 -2.36 13.14 6.87
N ILE A 26 -1.84 12.80 5.71
CA ILE A 26 -0.57 12.09 5.54
C ILE A 26 0.36 12.98 4.75
N GLY A 27 1.59 13.11 5.22
CA GLY A 27 2.60 13.92 4.53
C GLY A 27 4.02 13.42 4.78
N ARG A 28 4.96 14.04 4.08
CA ARG A 28 6.38 13.87 4.32
C ARG A 28 6.90 15.10 5.03
N VAL A 29 7.57 14.87 6.16
CA VAL A 29 8.17 15.92 6.97
C VAL A 29 9.65 15.65 7.19
N GLU A 30 10.39 16.71 7.44
CA GLU A 30 11.75 16.67 7.97
C GLU A 30 11.68 17.02 9.46
N LEU A 31 12.34 16.20 10.25
CA LEU A 31 12.43 16.40 11.69
C LEU A 31 13.89 16.68 12.06
N GLU A 32 14.09 17.68 12.87
CA GLU A 32 15.35 17.96 13.52
C GLU A 32 15.19 17.71 15.01
N THR A 33 16.10 16.95 15.60
CA THR A 33 16.10 16.58 17.01
C THR A 33 17.20 17.31 17.74
N ALA A 34 16.93 17.74 18.98
CA ALA A 34 17.91 18.43 19.82
C ALA A 34 19.12 17.55 20.15
N ASP A 35 18.87 16.26 20.36
CA ASP A 35 19.90 15.26 20.67
C ASP A 35 19.98 14.20 19.55
N PRO A 36 21.16 13.60 19.33
CA PRO A 36 21.30 12.49 18.40
C PRO A 36 20.44 11.29 18.80
N LEU A 37 19.72 10.71 17.86
CA LEU A 37 18.90 9.53 18.07
C LEU A 37 19.48 8.32 17.36
N PHE A 38 19.44 7.16 18.01
CA PHE A 38 19.74 5.87 17.37
C PHE A 38 18.49 5.39 16.63
N ILE A 39 18.48 5.58 15.34
CA ILE A 39 17.33 5.28 14.48
C ILE A 39 17.76 4.49 13.25
N ASP A 40 16.83 3.69 12.74
CA ASP A 40 16.95 3.00 11.47
C ASP A 40 15.87 3.48 10.50
N SER A 41 16.06 3.23 9.21
CA SER A 41 14.94 3.30 8.28
C SER A 41 13.89 2.25 8.64
N TYR A 42 12.61 2.60 8.60
CA TYR A 42 11.50 1.67 8.86
C TYR A 42 11.53 0.41 7.99
N ARG A 43 12.11 0.50 6.79
CA ARG A 43 12.31 -0.65 5.90
C ARG A 43 13.30 -1.67 6.47
N VAL A 44 14.34 -1.20 7.16
CA VAL A 44 15.40 -2.03 7.73
C VAL A 44 14.97 -2.57 9.09
N ASN A 45 14.48 -1.70 9.95
CA ASN A 45 14.08 -2.03 11.31
C ASN A 45 12.78 -1.32 11.70
N ARG A 46 11.69 -2.06 11.72
CA ARG A 46 10.36 -1.52 12.03
C ARG A 46 10.22 -1.00 13.47
N HIS A 47 11.03 -1.49 14.40
CA HIS A 47 10.97 -1.05 15.80
C HIS A 47 11.69 0.27 16.01
N ALA A 48 12.91 0.43 15.46
CA ALA A 48 13.70 1.66 15.56
C ALA A 48 13.34 2.71 14.48
N GLY A 49 12.61 2.30 13.45
CA GLY A 49 12.22 3.14 12.31
C GLY A 49 10.84 3.79 12.43
N ARG A 50 10.18 3.74 13.58
CA ARG A 50 8.88 4.37 13.83
C ARG A 50 8.94 5.30 15.03
N PHE A 51 8.09 6.30 15.03
CA PHE A 51 8.01 7.27 16.14
C PHE A 51 6.59 7.77 16.33
N ILE A 52 6.35 8.39 17.48
CA ILE A 52 5.18 9.23 17.75
C ILE A 52 5.66 10.63 18.10
N LEU A 53 4.87 11.63 17.76
CA LEU A 53 5.03 13.00 18.26
C LEU A 53 4.03 13.21 19.37
N VAL A 54 4.52 13.69 20.50
CA VAL A 54 3.72 14.00 21.68
C VAL A 54 3.87 15.49 21.96
N ASP A 55 2.77 16.16 22.16
CA ASP A 55 2.75 17.55 22.60
C ASP A 55 3.24 17.63 24.06
N PRO A 56 4.30 18.39 24.36
CA PRO A 56 4.86 18.46 25.70
C PRO A 56 3.93 19.14 26.72
N ASP A 57 3.04 20.02 26.29
CA ASP A 57 2.16 20.76 27.19
C ASP A 57 0.92 19.94 27.60
N THR A 58 0.37 19.20 26.65
CA THR A 58 -0.87 18.44 26.85
C THR A 58 -0.64 16.94 27.05
N ASN A 59 0.56 16.43 26.79
CA ASN A 59 0.91 15.00 26.71
C ASN A 59 0.04 14.20 25.70
N ALA A 60 -0.61 14.89 24.78
CA ALA A 60 -1.40 14.24 23.73
C ALA A 60 -0.50 13.77 22.59
N THR A 61 -0.79 12.57 22.06
CA THR A 61 -0.15 12.11 20.81
C THR A 61 -0.75 12.88 19.64
N VAL A 62 0.06 13.67 18.96
CA VAL A 62 -0.36 14.53 17.85
C VAL A 62 -0.07 13.93 16.48
N ALA A 63 0.92 13.04 16.37
CA ALA A 63 1.21 12.35 15.13
C ALA A 63 1.98 11.04 15.38
N GLY A 64 2.00 10.19 14.35
CA GLY A 64 2.87 9.03 14.28
C GLY A 64 3.51 8.93 12.91
N GLY A 65 4.72 8.40 12.84
CA GLY A 65 5.45 8.37 11.58
C GLY A 65 6.43 7.21 11.43
N MET A 66 6.93 7.09 10.21
CA MET A 66 7.93 6.11 9.81
C MET A 66 9.14 6.83 9.23
N ILE A 67 10.32 6.51 9.74
CA ILE A 67 11.60 7.08 9.30
C ILE A 67 11.97 6.46 7.96
N ARG A 68 12.27 7.30 6.97
CA ARG A 68 12.67 6.86 5.64
C ARG A 68 14.17 6.98 5.37
N GLY A 69 14.85 7.88 6.05
CA GLY A 69 16.28 8.12 5.94
C GLY A 69 16.75 9.24 6.85
N VAL A 70 18.06 9.45 6.95
CA VAL A 70 18.71 10.47 7.77
C VAL A 70 19.68 11.31 6.93
N GLY A 71 19.72 12.61 7.19
CA GLY A 71 20.68 13.53 6.58
C GLY A 71 20.57 13.69 5.07
N GLN A 72 21.73 13.81 4.38
CA GLN A 72 21.81 14.07 2.93
C GLN A 72 21.28 12.93 2.06
N ASP A 73 21.13 11.73 2.60
CA ASP A 73 20.51 10.59 1.90
C ASP A 73 19.02 10.85 1.59
N VAL A 74 18.41 11.85 2.25
CA VAL A 74 17.01 12.23 2.02
C VAL A 74 16.81 12.86 0.64
N ALA A 75 17.80 13.54 0.09
CA ALA A 75 17.72 14.14 -1.25
C ALA A 75 17.76 13.05 -2.36
N ALA A 76 18.57 12.00 -2.16
CA ALA A 76 18.62 10.85 -3.07
C ALA A 76 17.38 9.95 -2.98
N VAL A 77 16.73 9.89 -1.80
CA VAL A 77 15.47 9.16 -1.59
C VAL A 77 14.26 9.92 -2.16
N GLY A 78 14.44 11.17 -2.58
CA GLY A 78 13.39 11.95 -3.26
C GLY A 78 12.99 11.37 -4.62
N GLU A 79 13.89 10.67 -5.29
CA GLU A 79 13.68 10.02 -6.58
C GLU A 79 13.56 8.50 -6.50
N GLU A 80 13.82 7.89 -5.33
CA GLU A 80 13.31 6.56 -5.03
C GLU A 80 11.81 6.60 -4.62
N SER A 81 11.03 7.47 -5.29
CA SER A 81 9.68 7.14 -5.62
C SER A 81 9.71 5.77 -6.23
N THR A 82 9.16 4.75 -5.53
CA THR A 82 8.75 3.57 -6.25
C THR A 82 9.52 3.39 -7.58
N THR A 83 10.84 3.35 -7.52
CA THR A 83 11.53 2.46 -8.36
C THR A 83 11.09 1.10 -7.81
N ARG A 84 9.80 0.69 -8.18
CA ARG A 84 9.73 -0.63 -8.73
C ARG A 84 11.15 -0.82 -9.27
N LYS A 85 11.93 -1.75 -8.72
CA LYS A 85 12.93 -2.37 -9.59
C LYS A 85 12.10 -2.55 -10.84
N GLU A 86 12.35 -1.69 -11.84
CA GLU A 86 11.83 -1.93 -13.17
C GLU A 86 12.25 -3.36 -13.37
N GLN A 87 11.32 -4.26 -13.10
CA GLN A 87 11.52 -5.61 -13.57
C GLN A 87 11.78 -5.31 -15.02
N GLN A 88 13.02 -5.61 -15.46
CA GLN A 88 13.38 -5.46 -16.84
C GLN A 88 12.33 -6.24 -17.60
N THR A 89 11.23 -5.56 -17.86
CA THR A 89 10.26 -6.01 -18.86
C THR A 89 11.12 -6.15 -20.08
N SER A 90 11.14 -7.34 -20.65
CA SER A 90 11.82 -7.57 -21.91
C SER A 90 11.56 -6.36 -22.80
N PRO A 91 12.54 -5.77 -23.50
CA PRO A 91 12.34 -4.60 -24.34
C PRO A 91 11.26 -4.79 -25.41
N ASN A 92 10.79 -6.03 -25.58
CA ASN A 92 9.71 -6.41 -26.50
C ASN A 92 8.33 -6.47 -25.83
N VAL A 93 8.20 -6.15 -24.52
CA VAL A 93 6.90 -6.13 -23.84
C VAL A 93 6.37 -4.72 -23.84
N VAL A 94 5.32 -4.48 -24.61
CA VAL A 94 4.57 -3.22 -24.65
C VAL A 94 3.27 -3.43 -23.87
N TRP A 95 2.92 -2.48 -23.01
CA TRP A 95 1.63 -2.50 -22.33
C TRP A 95 0.53 -2.21 -23.36
N GLU A 96 -0.33 -3.18 -23.58
CA GLU A 96 -1.49 -3.03 -24.46
C GLU A 96 -2.70 -2.63 -23.63
N GLY A 97 -3.32 -1.49 -23.93
CA GLY A 97 -4.53 -1.03 -23.27
C GLY A 97 -5.72 -1.94 -23.58
N LEU A 98 -6.63 -2.06 -22.62
CA LEU A 98 -7.87 -2.82 -22.86
C LEU A 98 -8.75 -2.11 -23.90
N ALA A 99 -9.37 -2.87 -24.79
CA ALA A 99 -10.31 -2.35 -25.79
C ALA A 99 -11.56 -1.70 -25.15
N ILE A 100 -11.95 -2.14 -23.95
CA ILE A 100 -13.06 -1.60 -23.16
C ILE A 100 -12.48 -1.01 -21.88
N PRO A 101 -12.60 0.31 -21.63
CA PRO A 101 -12.14 0.96 -20.41
C PRO A 101 -12.83 0.41 -19.17
N ARG A 102 -12.16 0.55 -18.01
CA ARG A 102 -12.70 0.12 -16.72
C ARG A 102 -14.02 0.82 -16.40
N GLU A 103 -14.13 2.10 -16.68
CA GLU A 103 -15.30 2.93 -16.42
C GLU A 103 -16.56 2.39 -17.10
N GLU A 104 -16.46 1.94 -18.37
CA GLU A 104 -17.56 1.32 -19.10
C GLU A 104 -17.96 -0.04 -18.50
N ARG A 105 -16.96 -0.78 -18.00
CA ARG A 105 -17.21 -2.06 -17.29
C ARG A 105 -17.93 -1.83 -15.98
N GLU A 106 -17.50 -0.84 -15.19
CA GLU A 106 -18.13 -0.45 -13.93
C GLU A 106 -19.60 -0.02 -14.14
N GLU A 107 -19.85 0.77 -15.19
CA GLU A 107 -21.22 1.16 -15.55
C GLU A 107 -22.08 -0.06 -15.89
N LYS A 108 -21.56 -0.96 -16.73
CA LYS A 108 -22.26 -2.18 -17.13
C LYS A 108 -22.48 -3.13 -15.94
N ASN A 109 -21.52 -3.24 -15.04
CA ASN A 109 -21.59 -4.08 -13.85
C ASN A 109 -22.50 -3.48 -12.76
N GLY A 110 -22.80 -2.19 -12.82
CA GLY A 110 -23.59 -1.48 -11.82
C GLY A 110 -22.85 -1.24 -10.50
N HIS A 111 -21.52 -1.41 -10.47
CA HIS A 111 -20.68 -1.17 -9.30
C HIS A 111 -19.28 -0.71 -9.68
N LYS A 112 -18.58 -0.10 -8.72
CA LYS A 112 -17.18 0.30 -8.88
C LYS A 112 -16.22 -0.86 -8.62
N ALA A 113 -15.11 -0.87 -9.36
CA ALA A 113 -13.98 -1.72 -9.05
C ALA A 113 -13.29 -1.24 -7.76
N ALA A 114 -12.78 -2.18 -6.99
CA ALA A 114 -11.94 -1.87 -5.83
C ALA A 114 -11.02 -3.03 -5.51
N VAL A 115 -9.94 -2.76 -4.78
CA VAL A 115 -9.09 -3.78 -4.18
C VAL A 115 -9.12 -3.57 -2.67
N MET A 116 -9.60 -4.57 -1.94
CA MET A 116 -9.58 -4.59 -0.49
C MET A 116 -8.52 -5.57 0.00
N TRP A 117 -7.51 -5.04 0.68
CA TRP A 117 -6.38 -5.80 1.17
C TRP A 117 -6.49 -6.07 2.67
N PHE A 118 -6.63 -7.35 3.06
CA PHE A 118 -6.65 -7.77 4.46
C PHE A 118 -5.23 -8.02 4.96
N THR A 119 -4.86 -7.37 6.05
CA THR A 119 -3.56 -7.55 6.69
C THR A 119 -3.71 -8.00 8.14
N GLY A 120 -2.75 -8.75 8.64
CA GLY A 120 -2.74 -9.25 10.02
C GLY A 120 -2.00 -10.58 10.14
N LEU A 121 -1.79 -11.01 11.37
CA LEU A 121 -1.11 -12.27 11.70
C LEU A 121 -1.90 -13.49 11.20
N SER A 122 -1.23 -14.63 11.09
CA SER A 122 -1.89 -15.92 10.86
C SER A 122 -2.92 -16.18 11.97
N GLY A 123 -4.09 -16.67 11.62
CA GLY A 123 -5.17 -16.91 12.57
C GLY A 123 -5.97 -15.67 13.01
N ALA A 124 -5.65 -14.47 12.53
CA ALA A 124 -6.38 -13.22 12.88
C ALA A 124 -7.79 -13.09 12.27
N GLY A 125 -8.29 -14.12 11.59
CA GLY A 125 -9.63 -14.11 11.01
C GLY A 125 -9.78 -13.43 9.65
N LYS A 126 -8.68 -13.12 8.96
CA LYS A 126 -8.72 -12.46 7.63
C LYS A 126 -9.62 -13.19 6.64
N SER A 127 -9.39 -14.49 6.42
CA SER A 127 -10.19 -15.28 5.48
C SER A 127 -11.65 -15.43 5.91
N THR A 128 -11.94 -15.43 7.20
CA THR A 128 -13.32 -15.45 7.72
C THR A 128 -14.05 -14.16 7.36
N VAL A 129 -13.40 -13.00 7.58
CA VAL A 129 -13.98 -11.70 7.25
C VAL A 129 -14.12 -11.54 5.74
N ALA A 130 -13.09 -11.95 4.98
CA ALA A 130 -13.11 -11.87 3.51
C ALA A 130 -14.27 -12.68 2.92
N LYS A 131 -14.48 -13.92 3.37
CA LYS A 131 -15.60 -14.78 2.93
C LYS A 131 -16.97 -14.17 3.28
N ALA A 132 -17.13 -13.69 4.50
CA ALA A 132 -18.40 -13.06 4.91
C ALA A 132 -18.67 -11.76 4.13
N LEU A 133 -17.63 -11.03 3.74
CA LEU A 133 -17.77 -9.86 2.87
C LEU A 133 -18.12 -10.27 1.44
N GLU A 134 -17.44 -11.29 0.90
CA GLU A 134 -17.69 -11.84 -0.42
C GLU A 134 -19.17 -12.22 -0.59
N GLU A 135 -19.74 -12.98 0.36
CA GLU A 135 -21.15 -13.35 0.38
C GLU A 135 -22.06 -12.12 0.32
N ARG A 136 -21.79 -11.11 1.14
CA ARG A 136 -22.60 -9.87 1.17
C ARG A 136 -22.49 -9.03 -0.09
N LEU A 137 -21.33 -9.03 -0.75
CA LEU A 137 -21.13 -8.36 -2.03
C LEU A 137 -21.86 -9.11 -3.15
N PHE A 138 -21.77 -10.44 -3.13
CA PHE A 138 -22.49 -11.31 -4.08
C PHE A 138 -24.00 -11.10 -4.01
N ASP A 139 -24.58 -11.05 -2.81
CA ASP A 139 -26.01 -10.78 -2.60
C ASP A 139 -26.46 -9.40 -3.16
N ARG A 140 -25.51 -8.48 -3.34
CA ARG A 140 -25.73 -7.16 -3.95
C ARG A 140 -25.40 -7.10 -5.43
N ASN A 141 -25.20 -8.26 -6.09
CA ASN A 141 -24.78 -8.36 -7.48
C ASN A 141 -23.45 -7.65 -7.77
N ILE A 142 -22.55 -7.56 -6.79
CA ILE A 142 -21.20 -7.02 -6.98
C ILE A 142 -20.30 -8.18 -7.38
N GLN A 143 -19.69 -8.06 -8.56
CA GLN A 143 -18.74 -9.06 -9.05
C GLN A 143 -17.46 -9.01 -8.22
N THR A 144 -17.15 -10.12 -7.55
CA THR A 144 -16.00 -10.23 -6.65
C THR A 144 -14.97 -11.25 -7.15
N MET A 145 -13.71 -11.01 -6.80
CA MET A 145 -12.63 -11.97 -6.91
C MET A 145 -11.91 -12.10 -5.57
N HIS A 146 -11.90 -13.30 -5.01
CA HIS A 146 -11.22 -13.57 -3.74
C HIS A 146 -9.88 -14.27 -4.01
N LEU A 147 -8.78 -13.56 -3.71
CA LEU A 147 -7.41 -14.05 -3.79
C LEU A 147 -6.93 -14.43 -2.38
N ASP A 148 -7.40 -15.57 -1.87
CA ASP A 148 -6.94 -16.10 -0.58
C ASP A 148 -5.46 -16.49 -0.66
N GLY A 149 -4.69 -16.10 0.35
CA GLY A 149 -3.24 -16.28 0.38
C GLY A 149 -2.79 -17.73 0.29
N ASP A 150 -3.55 -18.67 0.88
CA ASP A 150 -3.23 -20.09 0.83
C ASP A 150 -3.58 -20.67 -0.55
N ASN A 151 -4.72 -20.30 -1.12
CA ASN A 151 -5.11 -20.70 -2.46
C ASN A 151 -4.13 -20.23 -3.53
N VAL A 152 -3.66 -18.99 -3.42
CA VAL A 152 -2.65 -18.43 -4.34
C VAL A 152 -1.35 -19.23 -4.28
N ARG A 153 -0.97 -19.74 -3.11
CA ARG A 153 0.23 -20.59 -2.92
C ARG A 153 0.09 -22.00 -3.48
N HIS A 154 -1.10 -22.47 -3.75
CA HIS A 154 -1.28 -23.75 -4.47
C HIS A 154 -1.04 -23.66 -5.98
N GLY A 155 -1.04 -22.46 -6.55
CA GLY A 155 -0.88 -22.22 -7.99
C GLY A 155 0.11 -21.10 -8.29
N LEU A 156 -0.36 -19.87 -8.34
CA LEU A 156 0.41 -18.69 -8.77
C LEU A 156 1.74 -18.51 -8.03
N SER A 157 1.78 -18.85 -6.77
CA SER A 157 2.96 -18.77 -5.90
C SER A 157 3.38 -20.14 -5.33
N GLY A 158 3.11 -21.20 -6.04
CA GLY A 158 3.45 -22.57 -5.63
C GLY A 158 4.95 -22.86 -5.56
N ASP A 159 5.76 -22.04 -6.21
CA ASP A 159 7.22 -22.05 -6.18
C ASP A 159 7.82 -21.30 -4.97
N LEU A 160 7.00 -20.58 -4.19
CA LEU A 160 7.47 -19.75 -3.09
C LEU A 160 7.30 -20.43 -1.73
N GLY A 161 8.33 -20.29 -0.89
CA GLY A 161 8.30 -20.68 0.52
C GLY A 161 7.75 -19.58 1.45
N PHE A 162 8.24 -19.55 2.69
CA PHE A 162 7.82 -18.59 3.73
C PHE A 162 8.94 -17.66 4.21
N SER A 163 10.07 -17.61 3.49
CA SER A 163 11.12 -16.63 3.77
C SER A 163 10.59 -15.19 3.60
N ALA A 164 11.32 -14.21 4.10
CA ALA A 164 10.94 -12.80 3.93
C ALA A 164 10.83 -12.43 2.46
N ASN A 165 11.79 -12.87 1.63
CA ASN A 165 11.80 -12.63 0.19
C ASN A 165 10.63 -13.31 -0.53
N ASP A 166 10.32 -14.58 -0.17
CA ASP A 166 9.19 -15.30 -0.75
C ASP A 166 7.85 -14.62 -0.41
N ARG A 167 7.73 -14.08 0.81
CA ARG A 167 6.54 -13.34 1.22
C ARG A 167 6.39 -12.04 0.45
N GLU A 168 7.47 -11.29 0.24
CA GLU A 168 7.48 -10.06 -0.56
C GLU A 168 7.10 -10.36 -2.00
N GLU A 169 7.67 -11.39 -2.61
CA GLU A 169 7.36 -11.81 -3.97
C GLU A 169 5.91 -12.30 -4.10
N ASN A 170 5.38 -13.04 -3.11
CA ASN A 170 3.98 -13.44 -3.11
C ASN A 170 3.05 -12.22 -3.07
N VAL A 171 3.33 -11.24 -2.20
CA VAL A 171 2.55 -9.98 -2.13
C VAL A 171 2.61 -9.22 -3.45
N ARG A 172 3.79 -9.16 -4.08
CA ARG A 172 3.96 -8.55 -5.40
C ARG A 172 3.10 -9.24 -6.46
N ARG A 173 3.14 -10.58 -6.54
CA ARG A 173 2.34 -11.36 -7.52
C ARG A 173 0.85 -11.15 -7.32
N VAL A 174 0.37 -11.24 -6.09
CA VAL A 174 -1.04 -11.00 -5.75
C VAL A 174 -1.44 -9.57 -6.11
N GLY A 175 -0.57 -8.59 -5.87
CA GLY A 175 -0.80 -7.19 -6.24
C GLY A 175 -0.96 -6.99 -7.75
N GLU A 176 -0.11 -7.61 -8.58
CA GLU A 176 -0.24 -7.53 -10.04
C GLU A 176 -1.52 -8.21 -10.55
N VAL A 177 -1.88 -9.37 -10.01
CA VAL A 177 -3.14 -10.05 -10.37
C VAL A 177 -4.34 -9.21 -9.93
N SER A 178 -4.32 -8.64 -8.73
CA SER A 178 -5.38 -7.74 -8.25
C SER A 178 -5.58 -6.53 -9.17
N ARG A 179 -4.48 -5.98 -9.69
CA ARG A 179 -4.52 -4.89 -10.67
C ARG A 179 -5.25 -5.30 -11.94
N LEU A 180 -4.98 -6.50 -12.46
CA LEU A 180 -5.67 -6.99 -13.67
C LEU A 180 -7.18 -7.11 -13.44
N PHE A 181 -7.62 -7.62 -12.29
CA PHE A 181 -9.04 -7.68 -11.93
C PHE A 181 -9.65 -6.30 -11.71
N PHE A 182 -8.92 -5.37 -11.11
CA PHE A 182 -9.35 -3.99 -10.96
C PHE A 182 -9.61 -3.32 -12.32
N GLU A 183 -8.71 -3.49 -13.29
CA GLU A 183 -8.91 -2.98 -14.64
C GLU A 183 -10.10 -3.65 -15.37
N GLN A 184 -10.47 -4.86 -14.96
CA GLN A 184 -11.66 -5.56 -15.45
C GLN A 184 -12.98 -5.09 -14.79
N GLY A 185 -12.94 -4.13 -13.89
CA GLY A 185 -14.14 -3.64 -13.21
C GLY A 185 -14.59 -4.51 -12.02
N THR A 186 -13.73 -5.41 -11.50
CA THR A 186 -14.05 -6.37 -10.45
C THR A 186 -13.67 -5.85 -9.07
N PHE A 187 -14.44 -6.21 -8.05
CA PHE A 187 -14.09 -5.98 -6.65
C PHE A 187 -13.20 -7.13 -6.14
N THR A 188 -11.94 -6.85 -5.84
CA THR A 188 -10.96 -7.87 -5.45
C THR A 188 -10.72 -7.85 -3.94
N LEU A 189 -10.76 -9.02 -3.32
CA LEU A 189 -10.46 -9.27 -1.89
C LEU A 189 -9.13 -10.03 -1.80
N CYS A 190 -8.11 -9.49 -1.07
CA CYS A 190 -6.78 -10.10 -0.92
C CYS A 190 -6.38 -10.26 0.55
#